data_731be3f44204c75f76ff7264274fa3ff
#
_entry.id   731be3f44204c75f76ff7264274fa3ff
#
_cell.length_a   1.000
_cell.length_b   1.000
_cell.length_c   1.000
_cell.angle_alpha   90.00
_cell.angle_beta   90.00
_cell.angle_gamma   90.00
#
_symmetry.space_group_name_H-M   'P 1'
#
loop_
_entity.id
_entity.type
_entity.pdbx_description
1 polymer ?
#
loop_
_entity_poly.entity_id
_entity_poly.type
_entity_poly.pdbx_seq_one_letter_code
_entity_poly.pdbx_strand_id
1 'polypeptide(L)'
;MPQTISRVFLIVLDSVGIGELPDAARYGDEGSSTLGNLAREIPLRLPTLRSLGLDQLVSLGGANTIPPVGAYGRLAERSPGKDSVTGHWELMGIVLEQPFPTFPSGFPPEVIAEFERRIGRGSLGNVVASGTEIIDRLGPLHMETGKPIVYTSADSVFQIAAHEEVIPVPELYRMCEAAFEQVGKGMGVGRVIARPFVGQPGSFKRTANRHDYALDPMGETLLDVLTRHSLPVLAIGKVQDLFAGRGIAQAVHTGSDAEGMDAIDAACRSVTSGLDFANLVDFDVHYRSEEHTSEFQSH
;
A
#
# COMPACT_ATOMS: atom_id res chain seq x y z
N MET A 1 -14.76 -15.91 35.20
CA MET A 1 -13.49 -16.13 34.49
C MET A 1 -13.37 -15.01 33.45
N PRO A 2 -12.21 -14.39 33.24
CA PRO A 2 -12.07 -13.46 32.15
C PRO A 2 -12.38 -14.17 30.83
N GLN A 3 -13.18 -13.56 29.97
CA GLN A 3 -13.45 -14.10 28.65
C GLN A 3 -12.12 -14.12 27.87
N THR A 4 -11.71 -15.30 27.45
CA THR A 4 -10.52 -15.45 26.62
C THR A 4 -10.89 -15.03 25.19
N ILE A 5 -10.25 -13.97 24.68
CA ILE A 5 -10.37 -13.58 23.28
C ILE A 5 -9.63 -14.64 22.46
N SER A 6 -10.35 -15.34 21.59
CA SER A 6 -9.76 -16.38 20.75
C SER A 6 -9.50 -15.90 19.32
N ARG A 7 -10.13 -14.79 18.89
CA ARG A 7 -10.05 -14.25 17.54
C ARG A 7 -10.09 -12.74 17.55
N VAL A 8 -9.30 -12.13 16.67
CA VAL A 8 -9.24 -10.67 16.46
C VAL A 8 -9.36 -10.38 14.97
N PHE A 9 -10.19 -9.40 14.61
CA PHE A 9 -10.21 -8.78 13.30
C PHE A 9 -9.52 -7.42 13.39
N LEU A 10 -8.45 -7.23 12.64
CA LEU A 10 -7.80 -5.93 12.45
C LEU A 10 -8.06 -5.48 11.01
N ILE A 11 -8.83 -4.43 10.85
CA ILE A 11 -9.23 -3.91 9.54
C ILE A 11 -8.63 -2.52 9.38
N VAL A 12 -7.77 -2.35 8.39
CA VAL A 12 -7.15 -1.08 8.02
C VAL A 12 -7.84 -0.56 6.77
N LEU A 13 -8.37 0.66 6.85
CA LEU A 13 -8.75 1.44 5.68
C LEU A 13 -7.49 2.19 5.24
N ASP A 14 -6.79 1.66 4.25
CA ASP A 14 -5.51 2.21 3.82
C ASP A 14 -5.69 3.62 3.25
N SER A 15 -4.83 4.53 3.66
CA SER A 15 -4.87 5.96 3.31
C SER A 15 -6.07 6.76 3.85
N VAL A 16 -6.85 6.22 4.79
CA VAL A 16 -7.91 6.98 5.47
C VAL A 16 -7.38 7.57 6.77
N GLY A 17 -7.22 8.88 6.81
CA GLY A 17 -6.76 9.62 7.99
C GLY A 17 -7.89 10.35 8.73
N ILE A 18 -7.71 10.52 10.05
CA ILE A 18 -8.60 11.29 10.94
C ILE A 18 -7.77 12.37 11.64
N GLY A 19 -7.46 13.43 10.92
CA GLY A 19 -6.57 14.49 11.36
C GLY A 19 -5.09 14.20 11.04
N GLU A 20 -4.28 15.24 11.16
CA GLU A 20 -2.85 15.20 10.91
C GLU A 20 -2.06 14.71 12.13
N LEU A 21 -0.90 14.14 11.90
CA LEU A 21 0.08 13.82 12.94
C LEU A 21 0.92 15.07 13.31
N PRO A 22 1.57 15.09 14.50
CA PRO A 22 2.36 16.25 14.94
C PRO A 22 3.51 16.64 14.01
N ASP A 23 3.97 15.73 13.17
CA ASP A 23 5.06 15.92 12.21
C ASP A 23 4.59 16.12 10.76
N ALA A 24 3.29 16.32 10.53
CA ALA A 24 2.68 16.51 9.21
C ALA A 24 3.39 17.56 8.35
N ALA A 25 3.83 18.67 8.95
CA ALA A 25 4.59 19.71 8.25
C ALA A 25 5.87 19.21 7.58
N ARG A 26 6.50 18.15 8.10
CA ARG A 26 7.71 17.55 7.50
C ARG A 26 7.41 16.83 6.20
N TYR A 27 6.16 16.44 5.98
CA TYR A 27 5.67 15.65 4.85
C TYR A 27 4.75 16.44 3.93
N GLY A 28 4.47 17.71 4.24
CA GLY A 28 3.51 18.51 3.49
C GLY A 28 2.04 18.14 3.71
N ASP A 29 1.75 17.41 4.78
CA ASP A 29 0.43 16.83 5.07
C ASP A 29 -0.40 17.68 6.07
N GLU A 30 -0.04 18.94 6.27
CA GLU A 30 -0.77 19.86 7.16
C GLU A 30 -2.22 20.00 6.70
N GLY A 31 -3.16 19.91 7.65
CA GLY A 31 -4.60 19.95 7.37
C GLY A 31 -5.20 18.66 6.84
N SER A 32 -4.42 17.58 6.72
CA SER A 32 -4.92 16.29 6.26
C SER A 32 -5.94 15.68 7.23
N SER A 33 -7.09 15.29 6.73
CA SER A 33 -8.15 14.59 7.47
C SER A 33 -9.18 14.04 6.49
N THR A 34 -8.99 12.84 5.99
CA THR A 34 -9.87 12.26 4.96
C THR A 34 -11.34 12.36 5.36
N LEU A 35 -11.72 11.81 6.52
CA LEU A 35 -13.11 11.83 6.95
C LEU A 35 -13.60 13.23 7.34
N GLY A 36 -12.74 14.04 7.96
CA GLY A 36 -13.09 15.40 8.36
C GLY A 36 -13.31 16.32 7.15
N ASN A 37 -12.48 16.18 6.13
CA ASN A 37 -12.59 16.96 4.89
C ASN A 37 -13.82 16.53 4.08
N LEU A 38 -14.04 15.22 3.91
CA LEU A 38 -15.24 14.70 3.25
C LEU A 38 -16.54 15.14 3.96
N ALA A 39 -16.56 15.11 5.29
CA ALA A 39 -17.75 15.49 6.06
C ALA A 39 -18.12 16.97 5.94
N ARG A 40 -17.17 17.84 5.52
CA ARG A 40 -17.45 19.25 5.25
C ARG A 40 -18.13 19.45 3.89
N GLU A 41 -17.83 18.58 2.94
CA GLU A 41 -18.32 18.68 1.56
C GLU A 41 -19.62 17.89 1.33
N ILE A 42 -19.74 16.71 1.97
CA ILE A 42 -20.88 15.82 1.77
C ILE A 42 -21.39 15.22 3.09
N PRO A 43 -22.70 14.96 3.22
CA PRO A 43 -23.24 14.24 4.37
C PRO A 43 -22.79 12.78 4.40
N LEU A 44 -21.97 12.40 5.38
CA LEU A 44 -21.51 11.03 5.55
C LEU A 44 -22.52 10.18 6.34
N ARG A 45 -22.91 9.03 5.75
CA ARG A 45 -23.82 8.07 6.39
C ARG A 45 -23.01 6.88 6.95
N LEU A 46 -22.53 7.02 8.17
CA LEU A 46 -21.68 6.05 8.87
C LEU A 46 -22.32 5.62 10.21
N PRO A 47 -23.56 5.08 10.23
CA PRO A 47 -24.29 4.86 11.47
C PRO A 47 -23.56 3.89 12.43
N THR A 48 -22.96 2.84 11.92
CA THR A 48 -22.22 1.85 12.72
C THR A 48 -20.97 2.45 13.31
N LEU A 49 -20.12 3.10 12.51
CA LEU A 49 -18.89 3.72 13.01
C LEU A 49 -19.17 4.86 14.01
N ARG A 50 -20.24 5.63 13.80
CA ARG A 50 -20.73 6.62 14.78
C ARG A 50 -21.13 5.95 16.08
N SER A 51 -21.88 4.83 16.02
CA SER A 51 -22.25 4.10 17.24
C SER A 51 -21.05 3.49 17.98
N LEU A 52 -19.96 3.23 17.28
CA LEU A 52 -18.69 2.78 17.86
C LEU A 52 -17.84 3.92 18.44
N GLY A 53 -18.18 5.18 18.17
CA GLY A 53 -17.48 6.33 18.75
C GLY A 53 -16.69 7.20 17.79
N LEU A 54 -16.84 7.03 16.47
CA LEU A 54 -16.10 7.81 15.47
C LEU A 54 -16.33 9.32 15.61
N ASP A 55 -17.53 9.75 15.98
CA ASP A 55 -17.84 11.17 16.26
C ASP A 55 -17.06 11.79 17.44
N GLN A 56 -16.43 10.95 18.27
CA GLN A 56 -15.56 11.43 19.34
C GLN A 56 -14.15 11.79 18.84
N LEU A 57 -13.80 11.33 17.65
CA LEU A 57 -12.50 11.54 17.03
C LEU A 57 -12.51 12.63 15.97
N VAL A 58 -13.61 12.75 15.22
CA VAL A 58 -13.77 13.69 14.11
C VAL A 58 -15.22 14.17 14.01
N SER A 59 -15.42 15.45 13.69
CA SER A 59 -16.76 15.99 13.42
C SER A 59 -17.26 15.52 12.06
N LEU A 60 -18.32 14.72 12.06
CA LEU A 60 -18.94 14.19 10.83
C LEU A 60 -20.24 14.93 10.46
N GLY A 61 -20.50 16.08 11.10
CA GLY A 61 -21.75 16.83 10.94
C GLY A 61 -22.96 16.12 11.58
N GLY A 62 -24.01 16.91 11.89
CA GLY A 62 -25.19 16.43 12.60
C GLY A 62 -24.93 16.18 14.09
N ALA A 63 -26.01 16.09 14.87
CA ALA A 63 -25.89 15.73 16.29
C ALA A 63 -25.89 14.19 16.43
N ASN A 64 -24.85 13.64 17.03
CA ASN A 64 -24.87 12.27 17.54
C ASN A 64 -25.17 12.31 19.04
N THR A 65 -26.36 11.88 19.43
CA THR A 65 -26.81 11.86 20.81
C THR A 65 -26.70 10.48 21.45
N ILE A 66 -26.24 9.50 20.71
CA ILE A 66 -26.14 8.11 21.18
C ILE A 66 -24.77 7.91 21.83
N PRO A 67 -24.68 7.47 23.10
CA PRO A 67 -23.42 7.10 23.72
C PRO A 67 -22.72 6.01 22.92
N PRO A 68 -21.38 6.09 22.74
CA PRO A 68 -20.64 5.04 22.04
C PRO A 68 -20.78 3.68 22.73
N VAL A 69 -21.01 2.64 21.94
CA VAL A 69 -21.06 1.25 22.42
C VAL A 69 -19.71 0.53 22.21
N GLY A 70 -18.76 1.17 21.52
CA GLY A 70 -17.40 0.70 21.30
C GLY A 70 -16.36 1.49 22.08
N ALA A 71 -15.12 1.07 21.97
CA ALA A 71 -13.96 1.85 22.40
C ALA A 71 -13.37 2.59 21.18
N TYR A 72 -12.87 3.79 21.40
CA TYR A 72 -12.25 4.62 20.39
C TYR A 72 -10.98 5.28 20.93
N GLY A 73 -10.07 5.65 20.04
CA GLY A 73 -8.82 6.29 20.42
C GLY A 73 -8.06 6.78 19.22
N ARG A 74 -6.98 7.52 19.46
CA ARG A 74 -6.02 7.97 18.46
C ARG A 74 -4.69 7.32 18.72
N LEU A 75 -4.03 6.89 17.67
CA LEU A 75 -2.66 6.41 17.68
C LEU A 75 -1.80 7.40 16.90
N ALA A 76 -0.59 7.66 17.39
CA ALA A 76 0.43 8.39 16.65
C ALA A 76 1.51 7.41 16.22
N GLU A 77 1.83 7.39 14.94
CA GLU A 77 2.95 6.62 14.41
C GLU A 77 4.27 7.13 15.01
N ARG A 78 5.15 6.21 15.34
CA ARG A 78 6.49 6.50 15.90
C ARG A 78 7.57 6.38 14.86
N SER A 79 7.37 5.49 13.87
CA SER A 79 8.30 5.31 12.76
C SER A 79 8.32 6.56 11.89
N PRO A 80 9.48 7.03 11.45
CA PRO A 80 9.55 8.06 10.44
C PRO A 80 9.14 7.47 9.08
N GLY A 81 8.31 8.18 8.34
CA GLY A 81 7.78 7.74 7.05
C GLY A 81 6.27 7.81 7.00
N LYS A 82 5.70 7.60 5.84
CA LYS A 82 4.24 7.62 5.63
C LYS A 82 3.76 6.59 4.60
N ASP A 83 4.56 5.57 4.37
CA ASP A 83 4.20 4.51 3.43
C ASP A 83 3.46 3.35 4.11
N SER A 84 2.70 2.59 3.32
CA SER A 84 1.89 1.48 3.83
C SER A 84 2.72 0.40 4.54
N VAL A 85 3.97 0.16 4.11
CA VAL A 85 4.84 -0.86 4.74
C VAL A 85 5.18 -0.44 6.16
N THR A 86 5.65 0.80 6.32
CA THR A 86 6.02 1.38 7.63
C THR A 86 4.85 1.28 8.61
N GLY A 87 3.66 1.78 8.23
CA GLY A 87 2.49 1.78 9.12
C GLY A 87 2.04 0.37 9.49
N HIS A 88 2.01 -0.57 8.54
CA HIS A 88 1.62 -1.95 8.83
C HIS A 88 2.64 -2.70 9.69
N TRP A 89 3.95 -2.45 9.48
CA TRP A 89 4.97 -3.04 10.32
C TRP A 89 4.89 -2.50 11.75
N GLU A 90 4.60 -1.21 11.93
CA GLU A 90 4.44 -0.63 13.27
C GLU A 90 3.20 -1.19 13.98
N LEU A 91 2.08 -1.38 13.28
CA LEU A 91 0.91 -2.09 13.83
C LEU A 91 1.26 -3.50 14.32
N MET A 92 2.25 -4.15 13.72
CA MET A 92 2.73 -5.48 14.09
C MET A 92 3.97 -5.47 14.98
N GLY A 93 4.34 -4.30 15.54
CA GLY A 93 5.34 -4.18 16.60
C GLY A 93 6.74 -3.75 16.15
N ILE A 94 6.96 -3.45 14.86
CA ILE A 94 8.26 -2.94 14.36
C ILE A 94 8.21 -1.43 14.21
N VAL A 95 8.97 -0.73 15.05
CA VAL A 95 9.21 0.71 14.92
C VAL A 95 10.52 0.92 14.16
N LEU A 96 10.45 1.59 13.02
CA LEU A 96 11.63 1.94 12.24
C LEU A 96 12.39 3.12 12.87
N GLU A 97 13.71 3.09 12.82
CA GLU A 97 14.55 4.23 13.25
C GLU A 97 14.79 5.23 12.09
N GLN A 98 14.75 4.73 10.86
CA GLN A 98 14.96 5.50 9.64
C GLN A 98 13.84 5.21 8.65
N PRO A 99 13.35 6.22 7.92
CA PRO A 99 12.36 6.00 6.88
C PRO A 99 12.96 5.20 5.73
N PHE A 100 12.13 4.51 4.98
CA PHE A 100 12.56 3.97 3.70
C PHE A 100 13.03 5.09 2.77
N PRO A 101 14.10 4.88 1.97
CA PRO A 101 14.60 5.90 1.06
C PRO A 101 13.59 6.19 -0.05
N THR A 102 13.38 7.46 -0.35
CA THR A 102 12.53 7.92 -1.47
C THR A 102 13.38 8.65 -2.50
N PHE A 103 12.92 8.71 -3.74
CA PHE A 103 13.70 9.22 -4.87
C PHE A 103 12.88 10.24 -5.69
N PRO A 104 12.63 11.45 -5.13
CA PRO A 104 11.76 12.44 -5.76
C PRO A 104 12.27 12.98 -7.11
N SER A 105 13.55 12.76 -7.42
CA SER A 105 14.15 13.12 -8.71
C SER A 105 14.49 11.91 -9.58
N GLY A 106 13.96 10.72 -9.25
CA GLY A 106 14.39 9.45 -9.82
C GLY A 106 15.64 8.89 -9.11
N PHE A 107 16.00 7.65 -9.43
CA PHE A 107 17.17 6.99 -8.86
C PHE A 107 18.47 7.61 -9.37
N PRO A 108 19.57 7.59 -8.58
CA PRO A 108 20.87 8.04 -9.03
C PRO A 108 21.29 7.35 -10.33
N PRO A 109 21.98 8.07 -11.25
CA PRO A 109 22.39 7.50 -12.55
C PRO A 109 23.21 6.21 -12.43
N GLU A 110 24.06 6.11 -11.41
CA GLU A 110 24.86 4.91 -11.15
C GLU A 110 24.02 3.71 -10.74
N VAL A 111 22.88 3.93 -10.07
CA VAL A 111 21.94 2.86 -9.72
C VAL A 111 21.26 2.32 -10.98
N ILE A 112 20.83 3.21 -11.87
CA ILE A 112 20.24 2.82 -13.16
C ILE A 112 21.25 2.13 -14.04
N ALA A 113 22.47 2.64 -14.15
CA ALA A 113 23.52 2.02 -14.95
C ALA A 113 23.85 0.59 -14.47
N GLU A 114 23.91 0.36 -13.16
CA GLU A 114 24.12 -0.97 -12.60
C GLU A 114 22.92 -1.88 -12.84
N PHE A 115 21.70 -1.39 -12.71
CA PHE A 115 20.49 -2.13 -13.05
C PHE A 115 20.51 -2.55 -14.53
N GLU A 116 20.77 -1.63 -15.46
CA GLU A 116 20.85 -1.89 -16.89
C GLU A 116 21.93 -2.93 -17.22
N ARG A 117 23.07 -2.84 -16.56
CA ARG A 117 24.14 -3.84 -16.68
C ARG A 117 23.67 -5.25 -16.26
N ARG A 118 22.93 -5.34 -15.15
CA ARG A 118 22.42 -6.62 -14.63
C ARG A 118 21.38 -7.25 -15.54
N ILE A 119 20.50 -6.45 -16.13
CA ILE A 119 19.46 -6.96 -17.03
C ILE A 119 19.91 -7.08 -18.48
N GLY A 120 21.12 -6.59 -18.83
CA GLY A 120 21.70 -6.68 -20.17
C GLY A 120 21.04 -5.79 -21.22
N ARG A 121 20.29 -4.76 -20.81
CA ARG A 121 19.63 -3.78 -21.70
C ARG A 121 19.44 -2.44 -21.02
N GLY A 122 19.36 -1.35 -21.80
CA GLY A 122 19.02 -0.04 -21.28
C GLY A 122 17.57 0.04 -20.79
N SER A 123 17.24 1.08 -20.04
CA SER A 123 15.90 1.37 -19.55
C SER A 123 15.39 2.73 -20.05
N LEU A 124 14.10 2.98 -19.84
CA LEU A 124 13.41 4.25 -20.13
C LEU A 124 12.88 4.84 -18.83
N GLY A 125 12.73 6.15 -18.80
CA GLY A 125 12.06 6.85 -17.68
C GLY A 125 13.00 7.26 -16.57
N ASN A 126 13.03 6.56 -15.44
CA ASN A 126 13.68 6.94 -14.18
C ASN A 126 13.17 8.28 -13.65
N VAL A 127 11.88 8.40 -13.53
CA VAL A 127 11.17 9.61 -13.06
C VAL A 127 10.10 9.24 -12.05
N VAL A 128 9.65 10.21 -11.27
CA VAL A 128 8.41 10.09 -10.50
C VAL A 128 7.23 10.21 -11.44
N ALA A 129 6.34 9.23 -11.42
CA ALA A 129 5.13 9.24 -12.26
C ALA A 129 4.07 8.27 -11.74
N SER A 130 2.81 8.52 -12.14
CA SER A 130 1.77 7.51 -12.00
C SER A 130 1.98 6.38 -13.02
N GLY A 131 1.60 5.15 -12.64
CA GLY A 131 1.82 3.99 -13.50
C GLY A 131 1.02 4.03 -14.80
N THR A 132 -0.13 4.69 -14.83
CA THR A 132 -0.94 4.84 -16.05
C THR A 132 -0.30 5.88 -16.98
N GLU A 133 0.00 7.07 -16.45
CA GLU A 133 0.62 8.16 -17.22
C GLU A 133 1.95 7.74 -17.85
N ILE A 134 2.84 7.11 -17.09
CA ILE A 134 4.16 6.72 -17.61
C ILE A 134 4.07 5.67 -18.70
N ILE A 135 3.13 4.72 -18.59
CA ILE A 135 2.88 3.71 -19.61
C ILE A 135 2.34 4.36 -20.88
N ASP A 136 1.40 5.26 -20.79
CA ASP A 136 0.86 5.97 -21.95
C ASP A 136 1.94 6.83 -22.66
N ARG A 137 2.81 7.47 -21.88
CA ARG A 137 3.88 8.32 -22.41
C ARG A 137 5.04 7.54 -23.03
N LEU A 138 5.52 6.49 -22.37
CA LEU A 138 6.72 5.75 -22.78
C LEU A 138 6.43 4.39 -23.40
N GLY A 139 5.20 3.89 -23.35
CA GLY A 139 4.79 2.62 -23.93
C GLY A 139 5.12 2.47 -25.42
N PRO A 140 4.84 3.47 -26.27
CA PRO A 140 5.21 3.42 -27.68
C PRO A 140 6.73 3.23 -27.87
N LEU A 141 7.56 3.99 -27.16
CA LEU A 141 9.01 3.89 -27.24
C LEU A 141 9.53 2.57 -26.65
N HIS A 142 8.89 2.06 -25.59
CA HIS A 142 9.17 0.74 -25.05
C HIS A 142 8.93 -0.36 -26.09
N MET A 143 7.80 -0.31 -26.81
CA MET A 143 7.47 -1.29 -27.84
C MET A 143 8.46 -1.25 -29.00
N GLU A 144 8.97 -0.08 -29.38
CA GLU A 144 9.96 0.11 -30.43
C GLU A 144 11.36 -0.38 -30.03
N THR A 145 11.77 -0.08 -28.78
CA THR A 145 13.17 -0.27 -28.35
C THR A 145 13.40 -1.54 -27.54
N GLY A 146 12.36 -2.16 -27.01
CA GLY A 146 12.45 -3.28 -26.09
C GLY A 146 13.01 -2.93 -24.70
N LYS A 147 13.21 -1.64 -24.39
CA LYS A 147 13.73 -1.19 -23.09
C LYS A 147 12.61 -1.12 -22.05
N PRO A 148 12.76 -1.74 -20.85
CA PRO A 148 11.75 -1.62 -19.78
C PRO A 148 11.61 -0.16 -19.32
N ILE A 149 10.45 0.18 -18.81
CA ILE A 149 10.16 1.51 -18.25
C ILE A 149 10.40 1.46 -16.74
N VAL A 150 11.38 2.21 -16.24
CA VAL A 150 11.67 2.38 -14.81
C VAL A 150 11.06 3.67 -14.32
N TYR A 151 10.38 3.62 -13.17
CA TYR A 151 9.81 4.80 -12.52
C TYR A 151 9.64 4.57 -11.02
N THR A 152 9.39 5.64 -10.29
CA THR A 152 9.11 5.62 -8.86
C THR A 152 7.86 6.46 -8.56
N SER A 153 7.48 6.53 -7.29
CA SER A 153 6.39 7.39 -6.79
C SER A 153 6.84 8.10 -5.50
N ALA A 154 5.92 8.70 -4.77
CA ALA A 154 6.20 9.27 -3.45
C ALA A 154 6.64 8.20 -2.43
N ASP A 155 6.27 6.93 -2.66
CA ASP A 155 6.69 5.81 -1.82
C ASP A 155 8.11 5.34 -2.13
N SER A 156 8.67 4.52 -1.23
CA SER A 156 9.96 3.84 -1.44
C SER A 156 9.79 2.64 -2.36
N VAL A 157 9.68 2.88 -3.66
CA VAL A 157 9.42 1.84 -4.67
C VAL A 157 10.29 2.00 -5.91
N PHE A 158 10.76 0.88 -6.46
CA PHE A 158 11.37 0.76 -7.78
C PHE A 158 10.39 -0.01 -8.67
N GLN A 159 9.80 0.64 -9.65
CA GLN A 159 8.79 0.03 -10.49
C GLN A 159 9.31 -0.20 -11.90
N ILE A 160 9.01 -1.37 -12.47
CA ILE A 160 9.42 -1.75 -13.84
C ILE A 160 8.15 -2.10 -14.62
N ALA A 161 7.79 -1.26 -15.58
CA ALA A 161 6.70 -1.56 -16.49
C ALA A 161 7.21 -2.10 -17.82
N ALA A 162 6.50 -3.11 -18.35
CA ALA A 162 6.81 -3.69 -19.67
C ALA A 162 5.54 -4.26 -20.32
N HIS A 163 5.45 -4.14 -21.64
CA HIS A 163 4.42 -4.78 -22.45
C HIS A 163 4.69 -6.27 -22.56
N GLU A 164 3.68 -7.12 -22.30
CA GLU A 164 3.87 -8.58 -22.18
C GLU A 164 4.34 -9.25 -23.48
N GLU A 165 4.01 -8.67 -24.65
CA GLU A 165 4.49 -9.16 -25.96
C GLU A 165 5.93 -8.71 -26.27
N VAL A 166 6.47 -7.68 -25.60
CA VAL A 166 7.81 -7.15 -25.81
C VAL A 166 8.80 -7.74 -24.82
N ILE A 167 8.42 -7.78 -23.56
CA ILE A 167 9.15 -8.41 -22.45
C ILE A 167 8.19 -9.37 -21.78
N PRO A 168 8.31 -10.68 -22.02
CA PRO A 168 7.45 -11.68 -21.40
C PRO A 168 7.48 -11.60 -19.86
N VAL A 169 6.35 -11.86 -19.21
CA VAL A 169 6.20 -11.76 -17.75
C VAL A 169 7.32 -12.47 -16.96
N PRO A 170 7.76 -13.70 -17.31
CA PRO A 170 8.88 -14.33 -16.60
C PRO A 170 10.21 -13.59 -16.74
N GLU A 171 10.43 -12.87 -17.85
CA GLU A 171 11.61 -12.04 -18.02
C GLU A 171 11.52 -10.76 -17.20
N LEU A 172 10.36 -10.11 -17.19
CA LEU A 172 10.10 -8.95 -16.33
C LEU A 172 10.32 -9.30 -14.84
N TYR A 173 9.89 -10.48 -14.40
CA TYR A 173 10.11 -10.92 -13.01
C TYR A 173 11.60 -11.09 -12.71
N ARG A 174 12.39 -11.68 -13.60
CA ARG A 174 13.86 -11.75 -13.42
C ARG A 174 14.53 -10.37 -13.35
N MET A 175 14.03 -9.38 -14.11
CA MET A 175 14.51 -8.00 -13.99
C MET A 175 14.16 -7.40 -12.62
N CYS A 176 12.96 -7.67 -12.11
CA CYS A 176 12.55 -7.22 -10.78
C CYS A 176 13.37 -7.90 -9.67
N GLU A 177 13.69 -9.19 -9.80
CA GLU A 177 14.58 -9.89 -8.87
C GLU A 177 15.98 -9.25 -8.84
N ALA A 178 16.54 -8.97 -10.02
CA ALA A 178 17.85 -8.31 -10.14
C ALA A 178 17.84 -6.90 -9.53
N ALA A 179 16.75 -6.15 -9.72
CA ALA A 179 16.56 -4.85 -9.09
C ALA A 179 16.39 -4.99 -7.57
N PHE A 180 15.64 -5.98 -7.09
CA PHE A 180 15.40 -6.20 -5.67
C PHE A 180 16.68 -6.54 -4.90
N GLU A 181 17.55 -7.36 -5.47
CA GLU A 181 18.88 -7.61 -4.88
C GLU A 181 19.74 -6.34 -4.81
N GLN A 182 19.60 -5.44 -5.78
CA GLN A 182 20.38 -4.21 -5.84
C GLN A 182 19.80 -3.08 -4.97
N VAL A 183 18.54 -2.73 -5.20
CA VAL A 183 17.94 -1.55 -4.55
C VAL A 183 17.12 -1.91 -3.31
N GLY A 184 16.45 -3.05 -3.31
CA GLY A 184 15.72 -3.56 -2.14
C GLY A 184 16.70 -3.90 -1.01
N LYS A 185 17.43 -5.00 -1.16
CA LYS A 185 18.37 -5.48 -0.14
C LYS A 185 19.62 -4.58 0.00
N GLY A 186 20.10 -4.03 -1.12
CA GLY A 186 21.33 -3.23 -1.11
C GLY A 186 21.15 -1.78 -0.63
N MET A 187 19.98 -1.19 -0.83
CA MET A 187 19.73 0.23 -0.51
C MET A 187 18.55 0.44 0.46
N GLY A 188 17.82 -0.61 0.80
CA GLY A 188 16.65 -0.51 1.69
C GLY A 188 15.40 0.06 1.02
N VAL A 189 15.30 0.01 -0.32
CA VAL A 189 14.06 0.38 -1.02
C VAL A 189 12.96 -0.61 -0.63
N GLY A 190 11.84 -0.12 -0.13
CA GLY A 190 10.80 -0.95 0.47
C GLY A 190 10.24 -2.02 -0.44
N ARG A 191 10.06 -1.70 -1.74
CA ARG A 191 9.53 -2.66 -2.73
C ARG A 191 10.11 -2.46 -4.12
N VAL A 192 10.23 -3.56 -4.86
CA VAL A 192 10.37 -3.55 -6.33
C VAL A 192 9.10 -4.15 -6.93
N ILE A 193 8.52 -3.50 -7.93
CA ILE A 193 7.21 -3.87 -8.46
C ILE A 193 7.28 -4.15 -9.95
N ALA A 194 6.87 -5.34 -10.36
CA ALA A 194 6.59 -5.66 -11.75
C ALA A 194 5.23 -5.10 -12.17
N ARG A 195 5.19 -4.31 -13.24
CA ARG A 195 3.99 -3.67 -13.79
C ARG A 195 3.77 -4.05 -15.25
N PRO A 196 3.39 -5.31 -15.54
CA PRO A 196 3.09 -5.71 -16.90
C PRO A 196 1.84 -5.02 -17.44
N PHE A 197 1.84 -4.75 -18.74
CA PHE A 197 0.72 -4.14 -19.44
C PHE A 197 0.57 -4.72 -20.85
N VAL A 198 -0.60 -4.49 -21.46
CA VAL A 198 -0.95 -4.92 -22.83
C VAL A 198 -1.65 -3.79 -23.56
N GLY A 199 -1.93 -3.97 -24.85
CA GLY A 199 -2.70 -3.02 -25.66
C GLY A 199 -1.84 -2.31 -26.69
N GLN A 200 -2.35 -1.20 -27.22
CA GLN A 200 -1.71 -0.40 -28.26
C GLN A 200 -1.57 1.05 -27.79
N PRO A 201 -0.71 1.86 -28.41
CA PRO A 201 -0.60 3.27 -28.12
C PRO A 201 -1.96 3.95 -28.05
N GLY A 202 -2.24 4.65 -26.93
CA GLY A 202 -3.52 5.29 -26.63
C GLY A 202 -4.58 4.37 -25.97
N SER A 203 -4.28 3.08 -25.78
CA SER A 203 -5.21 2.12 -25.14
C SER A 203 -4.52 1.06 -24.29
N PHE A 204 -3.36 1.40 -23.72
CA PHE A 204 -2.64 0.50 -22.83
C PHE A 204 -3.43 0.20 -21.55
N LYS A 205 -3.33 -1.06 -21.08
CA LYS A 205 -3.98 -1.53 -19.85
C LYS A 205 -3.01 -2.37 -19.04
N ARG A 206 -2.90 -2.09 -17.77
CA ARG A 206 -2.17 -2.93 -16.81
C ARG A 206 -2.87 -4.28 -16.68
N THR A 207 -2.10 -5.34 -16.54
CA THR A 207 -2.62 -6.70 -16.37
C THR A 207 -2.62 -7.12 -14.89
N ALA A 208 -3.27 -8.24 -14.61
CA ALA A 208 -3.28 -8.86 -13.28
C ALA A 208 -1.94 -9.52 -12.91
N ASN A 209 -0.98 -9.61 -13.85
CA ASN A 209 0.36 -10.19 -13.62
C ASN A 209 1.31 -9.22 -12.89
N ARG A 210 0.77 -8.29 -12.09
CA ARG A 210 1.55 -7.49 -11.15
C ARG A 210 2.20 -8.42 -10.12
N HIS A 211 3.47 -8.14 -9.77
CA HIS A 211 4.15 -8.83 -8.71
C HIS A 211 5.02 -7.86 -7.90
N ASP A 212 4.90 -7.91 -6.58
CA ASP A 212 5.64 -7.05 -5.65
C ASP A 212 6.72 -7.89 -4.95
N TYR A 213 7.96 -7.43 -5.00
CA TYR A 213 9.10 -7.93 -4.23
C TYR A 213 9.31 -6.96 -3.07
N ALA A 214 8.87 -7.33 -1.88
CA ALA A 214 8.96 -6.52 -0.68
C ALA A 214 10.12 -6.96 0.21
N LEU A 215 10.65 -6.03 1.00
CA LEU A 215 11.59 -6.37 2.06
C LEU A 215 10.87 -7.18 3.14
N ASP A 216 11.57 -8.18 3.67
CA ASP A 216 11.11 -8.86 4.88
C ASP A 216 11.11 -7.90 6.06
N PRO A 217 10.15 -8.01 6.97
CA PRO A 217 10.17 -7.27 8.22
C PRO A 217 11.51 -7.38 8.95
N MET A 218 12.08 -6.23 9.35
CA MET A 218 13.44 -6.13 9.90
C MET A 218 13.60 -6.73 11.30
N GLY A 219 12.50 -7.21 11.91
CA GLY A 219 12.49 -7.78 13.24
C GLY A 219 11.37 -8.82 13.40
N GLU A 220 11.19 -9.29 14.63
CA GLU A 220 10.07 -10.16 14.97
C GLU A 220 8.78 -9.35 15.03
N THR A 221 7.75 -9.84 14.34
CA THR A 221 6.42 -9.22 14.30
C THR A 221 5.43 -9.97 15.19
N LEU A 222 4.29 -9.37 15.50
CA LEU A 222 3.17 -10.07 16.13
C LEU A 222 2.72 -11.28 15.28
N LEU A 223 2.84 -11.21 13.95
CA LEU A 223 2.50 -12.34 13.06
C LEU A 223 3.41 -13.55 13.31
N ASP A 224 4.72 -13.32 13.55
CA ASP A 224 5.67 -14.37 13.90
C ASP A 224 5.33 -14.98 15.27
N VAL A 225 4.98 -14.14 16.24
CA VAL A 225 4.57 -14.58 17.57
C VAL A 225 3.33 -15.45 17.50
N LEU A 226 2.31 -15.05 16.76
CA LEU A 226 1.08 -15.82 16.57
C LEU A 226 1.37 -17.17 15.92
N THR A 227 2.18 -17.18 14.86
CA THR A 227 2.59 -18.42 14.18
C THR A 227 3.30 -19.38 15.13
N ARG A 228 4.24 -18.87 15.93
CA ARG A 228 4.96 -19.68 16.94
C ARG A 228 4.02 -20.30 17.99
N HIS A 229 2.91 -19.63 18.28
CA HIS A 229 1.87 -20.14 19.19
C HIS A 229 0.75 -20.91 18.47
N SER A 230 0.94 -21.29 17.21
CA SER A 230 -0.04 -22.03 16.40
C SER A 230 -1.39 -21.32 16.27
N LEU A 231 -1.38 -19.98 16.33
CA LEU A 231 -2.53 -19.13 16.07
C LEU A 231 -2.45 -18.66 14.62
N PRO A 232 -3.40 -19.06 13.76
CA PRO A 232 -3.34 -18.73 12.35
C PRO A 232 -3.57 -17.23 12.11
N VAL A 233 -2.93 -16.71 11.06
CA VAL A 233 -3.15 -15.38 10.52
C VAL A 233 -3.76 -15.51 9.14
N LEU A 234 -4.92 -14.92 8.93
CA LEU A 234 -5.54 -14.72 7.63
C LEU A 234 -5.27 -13.29 7.17
N ALA A 235 -4.55 -13.14 6.08
CA ALA A 235 -4.31 -11.87 5.41
C ALA A 235 -5.37 -11.61 4.34
N ILE A 236 -5.96 -10.41 4.31
CA ILE A 236 -6.94 -9.99 3.29
C ILE A 236 -6.45 -8.68 2.67
N GLY A 237 -6.55 -8.58 1.34
CA GLY A 237 -6.01 -7.47 0.57
C GLY A 237 -4.51 -7.58 0.36
N LYS A 238 -3.77 -6.47 0.52
CA LYS A 238 -2.31 -6.44 0.26
C LYS A 238 -1.44 -6.81 1.47
N VAL A 239 -2.03 -7.28 2.58
CA VAL A 239 -1.28 -7.59 3.80
C VAL A 239 -0.16 -8.61 3.56
N GLN A 240 -0.42 -9.66 2.77
CA GLN A 240 0.61 -10.65 2.45
C GLN A 240 1.84 -10.02 1.79
N ASP A 241 1.62 -9.09 0.86
CA ASP A 241 2.70 -8.42 0.14
C ASP A 241 3.51 -7.48 1.05
N LEU A 242 2.84 -6.81 1.99
CA LEU A 242 3.48 -5.90 2.95
C LEU A 242 4.41 -6.62 3.95
N PHE A 243 4.18 -7.91 4.19
CA PHE A 243 4.99 -8.74 5.09
C PHE A 243 5.81 -9.80 4.35
N ALA A 244 5.90 -9.74 3.01
CA ALA A 244 6.57 -10.75 2.18
C ALA A 244 6.10 -12.19 2.49
N GLY A 245 4.84 -12.36 2.89
CA GLY A 245 4.23 -13.64 3.30
C GLY A 245 4.63 -14.14 4.69
N ARG A 246 5.50 -13.45 5.40
CA ARG A 246 6.03 -13.89 6.69
C ARG A 246 4.95 -13.88 7.78
N GLY A 247 4.82 -14.99 8.48
CA GLY A 247 3.86 -15.16 9.59
C GLY A 247 2.39 -15.28 9.15
N ILE A 248 2.11 -15.49 7.84
CA ILE A 248 0.77 -15.56 7.27
C ILE A 248 0.44 -17.01 6.89
N ALA A 249 -0.64 -17.56 7.46
CA ALA A 249 -1.09 -18.92 7.20
C ALA A 249 -1.96 -19.03 5.93
N GLN A 250 -2.76 -18.01 5.65
CA GLN A 250 -3.62 -17.93 4.47
C GLN A 250 -3.71 -16.48 4.00
N ALA A 251 -3.88 -16.30 2.69
CA ALA A 251 -4.08 -14.99 2.10
C ALA A 251 -5.22 -15.00 1.08
N VAL A 252 -5.98 -13.90 1.06
CA VAL A 252 -7.01 -13.59 0.07
C VAL A 252 -6.68 -12.25 -0.55
N HIS A 253 -6.16 -12.25 -1.78
CA HIS A 253 -5.92 -11.03 -2.52
C HIS A 253 -7.24 -10.44 -2.99
N THR A 254 -7.41 -9.13 -2.87
CA THR A 254 -8.61 -8.40 -3.28
C THR A 254 -8.22 -7.18 -4.11
N GLY A 255 -9.04 -6.86 -5.10
CA GLY A 255 -8.83 -5.73 -6.00
C GLY A 255 -9.67 -4.50 -5.67
N SER A 256 -10.56 -4.61 -4.65
CA SER A 256 -11.45 -3.53 -4.21
C SER A 256 -11.84 -3.68 -2.75
N ASP A 257 -12.34 -2.60 -2.14
CA ASP A 257 -12.90 -2.64 -0.79
C ASP A 257 -14.12 -3.54 -0.70
N ALA A 258 -14.94 -3.61 -1.76
CA ALA A 258 -16.10 -4.50 -1.82
C ALA A 258 -15.68 -5.97 -1.71
N GLU A 259 -14.69 -6.41 -2.50
CA GLU A 259 -14.13 -7.77 -2.39
C GLU A 259 -13.49 -8.01 -1.02
N GLY A 260 -12.82 -7.00 -0.45
CA GLY A 260 -12.24 -7.04 0.88
C GLY A 260 -13.30 -7.26 1.96
N MET A 261 -14.42 -6.56 1.88
CA MET A 261 -15.55 -6.72 2.79
C MET A 261 -16.23 -8.08 2.65
N ASP A 262 -16.38 -8.60 1.42
CA ASP A 262 -16.91 -9.95 1.18
C ASP A 262 -15.99 -11.02 1.79
N ALA A 263 -14.68 -10.85 1.68
CA ALA A 263 -13.70 -11.75 2.28
C ALA A 263 -13.75 -11.71 3.84
N ILE A 264 -13.90 -10.51 4.42
CA ILE A 264 -14.07 -10.33 5.87
C ILE A 264 -15.36 -11.00 6.34
N ASP A 265 -16.47 -10.81 5.62
CA ASP A 265 -17.75 -11.42 5.96
C ASP A 265 -17.69 -12.95 5.86
N ALA A 266 -17.04 -13.50 4.85
CA ALA A 266 -16.79 -14.93 4.74
C ALA A 266 -15.93 -15.45 5.90
N ALA A 267 -14.88 -14.70 6.28
CA ALA A 267 -14.06 -15.02 7.44
C ALA A 267 -14.87 -15.00 8.74
N CYS A 268 -15.76 -14.02 8.95
CA CYS A 268 -16.61 -13.95 10.13
C CYS A 268 -17.49 -15.19 10.33
N ARG A 269 -17.89 -15.84 9.22
CA ARG A 269 -18.73 -17.05 9.24
C ARG A 269 -17.92 -18.34 9.51
N SER A 270 -16.60 -18.30 9.37
CA SER A 270 -15.74 -19.44 9.66
C SER A 270 -15.46 -19.52 11.16
N VAL A 271 -15.43 -20.76 11.70
CA VAL A 271 -15.09 -20.99 13.12
C VAL A 271 -13.59 -21.17 13.22
N THR A 272 -12.87 -20.07 13.52
CA THR A 272 -11.42 -20.09 13.65
C THR A 272 -11.00 -19.25 14.86
N SER A 273 -9.77 -19.46 15.30
CA SER A 273 -9.06 -18.59 16.24
C SER A 273 -7.94 -17.86 15.51
N GLY A 274 -7.32 -16.86 16.12
CA GLY A 274 -6.17 -16.17 15.58
C GLY A 274 -6.46 -14.73 15.15
N LEU A 275 -5.75 -14.26 14.14
CA LEU A 275 -5.84 -12.89 13.62
C LEU A 275 -6.32 -12.88 12.16
N ASP A 276 -7.39 -12.15 11.91
CA ASP A 276 -7.80 -11.77 10.56
C ASP A 276 -7.34 -10.34 10.32
N PHE A 277 -6.32 -10.16 9.47
CA PHE A 277 -5.72 -8.87 9.19
C PHE A 277 -6.09 -8.44 7.77
N ALA A 278 -6.96 -7.44 7.67
CA ALA A 278 -7.48 -6.93 6.41
C ALA A 278 -6.96 -5.54 6.11
N ASN A 279 -6.61 -5.31 4.85
CA ASN A 279 -6.29 -4.00 4.29
C ASN A 279 -7.29 -3.71 3.17
N LEU A 280 -8.11 -2.67 3.34
CA LEU A 280 -9.05 -2.18 2.34
C LEU A 280 -8.35 -1.13 1.48
N VAL A 281 -8.33 -1.35 0.16
CA VAL A 281 -7.32 -0.77 -0.75
C VAL A 281 -7.80 0.42 -1.59
N ASP A 282 -9.11 0.65 -1.72
CA ASP A 282 -9.64 1.62 -2.70
C ASP A 282 -9.19 3.05 -2.42
N PHE A 283 -9.14 3.45 -1.16
CA PHE A 283 -8.67 4.79 -0.80
C PHE A 283 -7.21 5.00 -1.18
N ASP A 284 -6.35 3.99 -1.00
CA ASP A 284 -4.95 4.04 -1.42
C ASP A 284 -4.81 4.03 -2.95
N VAL A 285 -5.61 3.21 -3.65
CA VAL A 285 -5.46 2.99 -5.10
C VAL A 285 -6.11 4.08 -5.94
N HIS A 286 -7.28 4.57 -5.52
CA HIS A 286 -8.12 5.47 -6.32
C HIS A 286 -8.17 6.89 -5.79
N TYR A 287 -7.97 7.11 -4.49
CA TYR A 287 -8.22 8.39 -3.84
C TYR A 287 -7.03 8.94 -3.07
N ARG A 288 -5.95 8.16 -2.97
CA ARG A 288 -4.71 8.59 -2.38
C ARG A 288 -3.97 9.51 -3.32
N SER A 289 -4.31 10.56 -3.77
CA SER A 289 -3.33 11.37 -4.43
C SER A 289 -3.33 12.78 -3.85
N GLU A 290 -2.18 13.15 -3.37
CA GLU A 290 -1.79 14.54 -3.24
C GLU A 290 -1.97 15.28 -4.58
N GLU A 291 -1.93 14.57 -5.71
CA GLU A 291 -2.18 15.07 -7.06
C GLU A 291 -3.68 15.33 -7.32
N HIS A 292 -4.61 14.61 -6.69
CA HIS A 292 -6.05 14.81 -6.87
C HIS A 292 -6.66 15.84 -5.92
N THR A 293 -5.97 16.27 -4.87
CA THR A 293 -6.44 17.39 -4.04
C THR A 293 -6.49 18.70 -4.79
N SER A 294 -5.71 18.87 -5.85
CA SER A 294 -5.78 20.06 -6.72
C SER A 294 -6.96 20.04 -7.69
N GLU A 295 -7.48 18.88 -8.08
CA GLU A 295 -8.63 18.76 -8.97
C GLU A 295 -9.97 18.94 -8.25
N PHE A 296 -10.07 18.55 -6.97
CA PHE A 296 -11.25 18.83 -6.15
C PHE A 296 -11.42 20.31 -5.76
N GLN A 297 -10.39 21.15 -5.95
CA GLN A 297 -10.46 22.59 -5.72
C GLN A 297 -10.86 23.39 -6.97
N SER A 298 -11.01 22.77 -8.13
CA SER A 298 -11.26 23.46 -9.42
C SER A 298 -12.63 23.20 -10.04
N HIS A 299 -13.62 22.65 -9.32
CA HIS A 299 -14.99 22.51 -9.83
C HIS A 299 -16.03 23.02 -8.85
#